data_ccabb9ca98f38cba2f9b0f1d7715175f
#
_entry.id   ccabb9ca98f38cba2f9b0f1d7715175f
#
_cell.length_a   1.000
_cell.length_b   1.000
_cell.length_c   1.000
_cell.angle_alpha   90.00
_cell.angle_beta   90.00
_cell.angle_gamma   90.00
#
_symmetry.space_group_name_H-M   'P 1'
#
loop_
_entity.id
_entity.type
_entity.pdbx_description
1 polymer ?
#
loop_
_entity_poly.entity_id
_entity_poly.type
_entity_poly.pdbx_seq_one_letter_code
_entity_poly.pdbx_strand_id
1 'polypeptide(L)'
;MSAALAVEQLSFAYGDKKALDDVAFTINTGECAILLGPNGAGKSTLFALITRLYDTRSGSIQLCGFTIKKQPSQALSKLGVVFQQATLDMDLTVQQNLRYHAALHGMGGKLAKQRIQEELERLGMYERRAEAVRQLNGGHRRRVEIARALLHKPSLLLLDEPTVGLDVPSRQAIVEHVHQLVQQQKIAVLWATHTFDEIYPDDRLLILHKGQIKAQGTLDEVLMQTATPSIHAAFAVLTQQGGRE
;
A
#
# COMPACT_ATOMS: atom_id res chain seq x y z
N MET A 1 -6.60 -17.45 -10.21
CA MET A 1 -6.17 -16.04 -10.20
C MET A 1 -4.65 -16.03 -10.03
N SER A 2 -3.92 -15.10 -10.65
CA SER A 2 -2.46 -15.02 -10.51
C SER A 2 -2.10 -14.16 -9.29
N ALA A 3 -1.11 -14.60 -8.51
CA ALA A 3 -0.62 -13.83 -7.37
C ALA A 3 0.11 -12.55 -7.85
N ALA A 4 -0.31 -11.39 -7.37
CA ALA A 4 0.39 -10.12 -7.55
C ALA A 4 1.50 -9.95 -6.51
N LEU A 5 1.25 -10.39 -5.26
CA LEU A 5 2.23 -10.44 -4.19
C LEU A 5 2.12 -11.80 -3.48
N ALA A 6 3.24 -12.48 -3.30
CA ALA A 6 3.36 -13.64 -2.43
C ALA A 6 4.51 -13.41 -1.44
N VAL A 7 4.21 -13.57 -0.15
CA VAL A 7 5.16 -13.49 0.95
C VAL A 7 5.14 -14.85 1.65
N GLU A 8 6.31 -15.47 1.82
CA GLU A 8 6.43 -16.81 2.37
C GLU A 8 7.51 -16.83 3.46
N GLN A 9 7.13 -17.27 4.65
CA GLN A 9 8.00 -17.48 5.82
C GLN A 9 8.95 -16.31 6.10
N LEU A 10 8.45 -15.08 5.92
CA LEU A 10 9.25 -13.87 6.01
C LEU A 10 9.52 -13.52 7.46
N SER A 11 10.80 -13.49 7.85
CA SER A 11 11.23 -13.02 9.17
C SER A 11 12.31 -11.94 9.04
N PHE A 12 12.29 -10.98 9.97
CA PHE A 12 13.25 -9.89 10.00
C PHE A 12 13.44 -9.37 11.43
N ALA A 13 14.70 -9.02 11.78
CA ALA A 13 15.03 -8.43 13.08
C ALA A 13 15.96 -7.23 12.93
N TYR A 14 15.79 -6.24 13.79
CA TYR A 14 16.71 -5.13 14.01
C TYR A 14 17.63 -5.50 15.19
N GLY A 15 18.84 -5.97 14.91
CA GLY A 15 19.67 -6.60 15.94
C GLY A 15 18.94 -7.80 16.56
N ASP A 16 18.76 -7.78 17.87
CA ASP A 16 18.07 -8.87 18.59
C ASP A 16 16.54 -8.72 18.61
N LYS A 17 16.02 -7.56 18.20
CA LYS A 17 14.58 -7.29 18.21
C LYS A 17 13.91 -7.80 16.93
N LYS A 18 13.17 -8.91 17.04
CA LYS A 18 12.37 -9.45 15.95
C LYS A 18 11.23 -8.48 15.60
N ALA A 19 11.17 -8.04 14.36
CA ALA A 19 10.16 -7.13 13.84
C ALA A 19 9.11 -7.84 12.98
N LEU A 20 9.52 -8.93 12.30
CA LEU A 20 8.63 -9.87 11.60
C LEU A 20 9.04 -11.30 11.94
N ASP A 21 8.06 -12.17 12.10
CA ASP A 21 8.22 -13.54 12.52
C ASP A 21 7.29 -14.46 11.74
N ASP A 22 7.86 -15.19 10.79
CA ASP A 22 7.17 -16.19 9.93
C ASP A 22 5.90 -15.64 9.23
N VAL A 23 6.01 -14.45 8.66
CA VAL A 23 4.89 -13.80 7.95
C VAL A 23 4.69 -14.47 6.60
N ALA A 24 3.46 -14.94 6.34
CA ALA A 24 3.08 -15.55 5.08
C ALA A 24 1.66 -15.11 4.67
N PHE A 25 1.51 -14.63 3.42
CA PHE A 25 0.24 -14.29 2.80
C PHE A 25 0.38 -14.12 1.29
N THR A 26 -0.75 -14.14 0.59
CA THR A 26 -0.80 -13.90 -0.85
C THR A 26 -1.90 -12.90 -1.17
N ILE A 27 -1.63 -11.97 -2.11
CA ILE A 27 -2.59 -11.02 -2.67
C ILE A 27 -2.72 -11.32 -4.16
N ASN A 28 -3.94 -11.53 -4.63
CA ASN A 28 -4.20 -11.82 -6.02
C ASN A 28 -4.40 -10.54 -6.85
N THR A 29 -4.24 -10.63 -8.15
CA THR A 29 -4.57 -9.56 -9.08
C THR A 29 -6.03 -9.14 -8.92
N GLY A 30 -6.28 -7.84 -8.78
CA GLY A 30 -7.62 -7.28 -8.56
C GLY A 30 -8.18 -7.50 -7.14
N GLU A 31 -7.31 -7.74 -6.16
CA GLU A 31 -7.64 -7.87 -4.75
C GLU A 31 -7.14 -6.65 -3.96
N CYS A 32 -7.97 -6.10 -3.08
CA CYS A 32 -7.56 -5.13 -2.08
C CYS A 32 -7.33 -5.86 -0.76
N ALA A 33 -6.10 -5.80 -0.24
CA ALA A 33 -5.74 -6.38 1.04
C ALA A 33 -5.42 -5.27 2.04
N ILE A 34 -6.14 -5.25 3.15
CA ILE A 34 -5.97 -4.29 4.24
C ILE A 34 -5.07 -4.91 5.31
N LEU A 35 -3.89 -4.35 5.50
CA LEU A 35 -2.95 -4.73 6.55
C LEU A 35 -3.25 -3.93 7.82
N LEU A 36 -4.04 -4.50 8.71
CA LEU A 36 -4.39 -3.91 9.99
C LEU A 36 -3.34 -4.26 11.06
N GLY A 37 -2.96 -3.29 11.87
CA GLY A 37 -2.07 -3.53 13.00
C GLY A 37 -1.79 -2.25 13.78
N PRO A 38 -1.55 -2.33 15.09
CA PRO A 38 -1.15 -1.19 15.89
C PRO A 38 0.22 -0.65 15.48
N ASN A 39 0.60 0.51 16.02
CA ASN A 39 1.95 1.04 15.84
C ASN A 39 2.97 0.05 16.41
N GLY A 40 4.05 -0.19 15.67
CA GLY A 40 5.06 -1.18 16.04
C GLY A 40 4.70 -2.64 15.73
N ALA A 41 3.57 -2.93 15.09
CA ALA A 41 3.20 -4.29 14.70
C ALA A 41 4.14 -4.93 13.65
N GLY A 42 4.89 -4.12 12.88
CA GLY A 42 5.78 -4.57 11.80
C GLY A 42 5.37 -4.12 10.40
N LYS A 43 4.29 -3.32 10.24
CA LYS A 43 3.76 -2.86 8.94
C LYS A 43 4.83 -2.18 8.09
N SER A 44 5.49 -1.14 8.61
CA SER A 44 6.52 -0.40 7.88
C SER A 44 7.77 -1.24 7.60
N THR A 45 8.10 -2.22 8.47
CA THR A 45 9.18 -3.18 8.21
C THR A 45 8.83 -4.09 7.03
N LEU A 46 7.59 -4.59 6.98
CA LEU A 46 7.11 -5.39 5.85
C LEU A 46 7.17 -4.58 4.54
N PHE A 47 6.73 -3.33 4.55
CA PHE A 47 6.81 -2.43 3.38
C PHE A 47 8.26 -2.18 2.96
N ALA A 48 9.17 -1.95 3.91
CA ALA A 48 10.60 -1.78 3.63
C ALA A 48 11.24 -3.01 2.97
N LEU A 49 10.80 -4.21 3.33
CA LEU A 49 11.25 -5.45 2.70
C LEU A 49 10.64 -5.66 1.30
N ILE A 50 9.34 -5.36 1.12
CA ILE A 50 8.67 -5.46 -0.19
C ILE A 50 9.26 -4.44 -1.18
N THR A 51 9.60 -3.23 -0.71
CA THR A 51 10.25 -2.19 -1.53
C THR A 51 11.76 -2.34 -1.67
N ARG A 52 12.32 -3.38 -1.03
CA ARG A 52 13.76 -3.65 -1.00
C ARG A 52 14.61 -2.51 -0.43
N LEU A 53 14.06 -1.68 0.45
CA LEU A 53 14.81 -0.78 1.30
C LEU A 53 15.62 -1.54 2.36
N TYR A 54 15.10 -2.69 2.79
CA TYR A 54 15.80 -3.68 3.60
C TYR A 54 15.88 -5.02 2.87
N ASP A 55 16.86 -5.83 3.27
CA ASP A 55 16.99 -7.22 2.80
C ASP A 55 16.95 -8.19 4.00
N THR A 56 16.49 -9.40 3.77
CA THR A 56 16.49 -10.47 4.77
C THR A 56 16.94 -11.78 4.14
N ARG A 57 17.55 -12.64 4.95
CA ARG A 57 17.94 -14.00 4.52
C ARG A 57 16.81 -15.00 4.73
N SER A 58 15.78 -14.66 5.51
CA SER A 58 14.66 -15.54 5.84
C SER A 58 13.45 -15.25 4.97
N GLY A 59 12.89 -16.30 4.40
CA GLY A 59 11.69 -16.26 3.59
C GLY A 59 11.88 -15.74 2.16
N SER A 60 10.76 -15.61 1.46
CA SER A 60 10.73 -15.12 0.09
C SER A 60 9.62 -14.08 -0.13
N ILE A 61 9.88 -13.14 -1.06
CA ILE A 61 8.89 -12.19 -1.56
C ILE A 61 8.90 -12.29 -3.08
N GLN A 62 7.71 -12.48 -3.67
CA GLN A 62 7.52 -12.50 -5.12
C GLN A 62 6.50 -11.44 -5.52
N LEU A 63 6.83 -10.64 -6.54
CA LEU A 63 5.95 -9.65 -7.15
C LEU A 63 5.65 -10.10 -8.58
N CYS A 64 4.38 -10.41 -8.87
CA CYS A 64 3.95 -10.88 -10.19
C CYS A 64 4.84 -12.03 -10.73
N GLY A 65 5.22 -12.98 -9.89
CA GLY A 65 6.09 -14.12 -10.24
C GLY A 65 7.59 -13.84 -10.24
N PHE A 66 8.01 -12.58 -10.06
CA PHE A 66 9.44 -12.23 -9.95
C PHE A 66 9.90 -12.26 -8.49
N THR A 67 10.88 -13.07 -8.19
CA THR A 67 11.50 -13.09 -6.85
C THR A 67 12.31 -11.80 -6.65
N ILE A 68 11.98 -11.02 -5.64
CA ILE A 68 12.57 -9.69 -5.42
C ILE A 68 14.09 -9.72 -5.20
N LYS A 69 14.62 -10.80 -4.63
CA LYS A 69 16.08 -10.98 -4.45
C LYS A 69 16.81 -11.28 -5.75
N LYS A 70 16.22 -12.09 -6.61
CA LYS A 70 16.88 -12.58 -7.84
C LYS A 70 16.64 -11.65 -9.01
N GLN A 71 15.48 -11.01 -9.07
CA GLN A 71 15.00 -10.21 -10.20
C GLN A 71 14.44 -8.85 -9.73
N PRO A 72 15.23 -8.03 -8.97
CA PRO A 72 14.74 -6.82 -8.32
C PRO A 72 14.16 -5.80 -9.29
N SER A 73 14.81 -5.54 -10.40
CA SER A 73 14.34 -4.55 -11.39
C SER A 73 13.00 -4.95 -12.01
N GLN A 74 12.82 -6.23 -12.35
CA GLN A 74 11.56 -6.74 -12.90
C GLN A 74 10.45 -6.72 -11.85
N ALA A 75 10.74 -7.14 -10.62
CA ALA A 75 9.80 -7.09 -9.51
C ALA A 75 9.37 -5.66 -9.19
N LEU A 76 10.32 -4.76 -8.94
CA LEU A 76 10.03 -3.37 -8.56
C LEU A 76 9.38 -2.55 -9.69
N SER A 77 9.59 -2.90 -10.97
CA SER A 77 8.86 -2.28 -12.08
C SER A 77 7.35 -2.55 -12.06
N LYS A 78 6.89 -3.55 -11.30
CA LYS A 78 5.47 -3.87 -11.11
C LYS A 78 4.84 -3.19 -9.90
N LEU A 79 5.60 -2.41 -9.15
CA LEU A 79 5.25 -1.87 -7.86
C LEU A 79 5.07 -0.35 -7.91
N GLY A 80 3.89 0.14 -7.53
CA GLY A 80 3.67 1.54 -7.16
C GLY A 80 3.67 1.68 -5.64
N VAL A 81 4.22 2.76 -5.11
CA VAL A 81 4.30 2.97 -3.66
C VAL A 81 3.90 4.38 -3.28
N VAL A 82 3.05 4.48 -2.26
CA VAL A 82 2.73 5.73 -1.56
C VAL A 82 3.12 5.53 -0.09
N PHE A 83 4.12 6.27 0.35
CA PHE A 83 4.61 6.21 1.72
C PHE A 83 3.76 7.08 2.66
N GLN A 84 3.85 6.81 3.96
CA GLN A 84 3.19 7.61 4.99
C GLN A 84 3.62 9.08 4.92
N GLN A 85 4.94 9.33 4.85
CA GLN A 85 5.47 10.68 4.66
C GLN A 85 5.39 11.11 3.20
N ALA A 86 5.03 12.38 2.98
CA ALA A 86 5.00 12.96 1.65
C ALA A 86 6.40 12.95 1.01
N THR A 87 6.47 12.50 -0.24
CA THR A 87 7.71 12.33 -1.00
C THR A 87 7.73 13.16 -2.29
N LEU A 88 6.78 14.11 -2.43
CA LEU A 88 6.78 15.10 -3.49
C LEU A 88 7.75 16.24 -3.16
N ASP A 89 8.43 16.75 -4.17
CA ASP A 89 9.20 18.00 -4.05
C ASP A 89 8.22 19.17 -3.95
N MET A 90 8.30 19.90 -2.84
CA MET A 90 7.36 20.97 -2.50
C MET A 90 7.53 22.22 -3.38
N ASP A 91 8.71 22.43 -3.94
CA ASP A 91 9.05 23.60 -4.75
C ASP A 91 8.73 23.40 -6.23
N LEU A 92 8.59 22.16 -6.67
CA LEU A 92 8.18 21.83 -8.02
C LEU A 92 6.65 21.87 -8.17
N THR A 93 6.20 22.12 -9.40
CA THR A 93 4.78 21.96 -9.75
C THR A 93 4.37 20.49 -9.73
N VAL A 94 3.05 20.23 -9.65
CA VAL A 94 2.50 18.88 -9.80
C VAL A 94 3.03 18.21 -11.07
N GLN A 95 2.96 18.88 -12.20
CA GLN A 95 3.42 18.32 -13.48
C GLN A 95 4.93 18.05 -13.50
N GLN A 96 5.75 18.91 -12.88
CA GLN A 96 7.20 18.69 -12.81
C GLN A 96 7.55 17.48 -11.96
N ASN A 97 6.91 17.31 -10.79
CA ASN A 97 7.07 16.10 -9.97
C ASN A 97 6.77 14.84 -10.76
N LEU A 98 5.63 14.81 -11.46
CA LEU A 98 5.20 13.64 -12.23
C LEU A 98 6.12 13.38 -13.44
N ARG A 99 6.60 14.43 -14.13
CA ARG A 99 7.57 14.28 -15.22
C ARG A 99 8.89 13.72 -14.75
N TYR A 100 9.39 14.20 -13.61
CA TYR A 100 10.61 13.68 -13.00
C TYR A 100 10.47 12.18 -12.71
N HIS A 101 9.38 11.78 -12.09
CA HIS A 101 9.12 10.37 -11.78
C HIS A 101 8.95 9.52 -13.04
N ALA A 102 8.25 10.00 -14.04
CA ALA A 102 8.12 9.32 -15.34
C ALA A 102 9.48 9.10 -16.01
N ALA A 103 10.39 10.08 -15.93
CA ALA A 103 11.75 9.95 -16.46
C ALA A 103 12.56 8.87 -15.71
N LEU A 104 12.42 8.77 -14.38
CA LEU A 104 13.05 7.69 -13.59
C LEU A 104 12.58 6.30 -14.01
N HIS A 105 11.35 6.17 -14.52
CA HIS A 105 10.80 4.94 -15.10
C HIS A 105 11.10 4.78 -16.60
N GLY A 106 11.97 5.61 -17.18
CA GLY A 106 12.36 5.52 -18.59
C GLY A 106 11.24 5.88 -19.58
N MET A 107 10.21 6.61 -19.17
CA MET A 107 9.11 7.00 -20.06
C MET A 107 9.53 8.12 -21.01
N GLY A 108 9.38 7.89 -22.31
CA GLY A 108 9.57 8.96 -23.31
C GLY A 108 8.55 10.08 -23.16
N GLY A 109 8.95 11.32 -23.57
CA GLY A 109 8.19 12.53 -23.31
C GLY A 109 6.72 12.51 -23.77
N LYS A 110 6.40 11.89 -24.91
CA LYS A 110 5.02 11.75 -25.39
C LYS A 110 4.19 10.84 -24.49
N LEU A 111 4.72 9.67 -24.14
CA LEU A 111 4.06 8.73 -23.23
C LEU A 111 3.90 9.31 -21.83
N ALA A 112 4.96 9.95 -21.30
CA ALA A 112 4.91 10.60 -19.99
C ALA A 112 3.81 11.69 -19.94
N LYS A 113 3.71 12.56 -20.98
CA LYS A 113 2.66 13.59 -21.06
C LYS A 113 1.27 12.97 -21.04
N GLN A 114 1.03 11.91 -21.83
CA GLN A 114 -0.23 11.22 -21.89
C GLN A 114 -0.58 10.60 -20.53
N ARG A 115 0.33 9.85 -19.93
CA ARG A 115 0.10 9.18 -18.64
C ARG A 115 -0.15 10.16 -17.49
N ILE A 116 0.60 11.27 -17.46
CA ILE A 116 0.39 12.33 -16.48
C ILE A 116 -1.00 12.92 -16.61
N GLN A 117 -1.44 13.22 -17.82
CA GLN A 117 -2.78 13.74 -18.07
C GLN A 117 -3.85 12.74 -17.60
N GLU A 118 -3.78 11.49 -18.05
CA GLU A 118 -4.73 10.42 -17.67
C GLU A 118 -4.86 10.26 -16.15
N GLU A 119 -3.73 10.19 -15.42
CA GLU A 119 -3.78 9.97 -13.98
C GLU A 119 -4.25 11.22 -13.20
N LEU A 120 -3.87 12.42 -13.65
CA LEU A 120 -4.35 13.66 -13.03
C LEU A 120 -5.84 13.91 -13.30
N GLU A 121 -6.36 13.61 -14.50
CA GLU A 121 -7.79 13.71 -14.81
C GLU A 121 -8.60 12.76 -13.94
N ARG A 122 -8.15 11.51 -13.80
CA ARG A 122 -8.80 10.49 -12.96
C ARG A 122 -8.92 10.92 -11.51
N LEU A 123 -7.92 11.63 -10.98
CA LEU A 123 -7.89 12.11 -9.60
C LEU A 123 -8.46 13.52 -9.42
N GLY A 124 -8.98 14.15 -10.48
CA GLY A 124 -9.50 15.51 -10.44
C GLY A 124 -8.43 16.57 -10.16
N MET A 125 -7.18 16.31 -10.58
CA MET A 125 -6.02 17.18 -10.30
C MET A 125 -5.43 17.85 -11.56
N TYR A 126 -5.99 17.60 -12.74
CA TYR A 126 -5.41 18.08 -13.99
C TYR A 126 -5.34 19.60 -14.09
N GLU A 127 -6.39 20.31 -13.66
CA GLU A 127 -6.43 21.77 -13.68
C GLU A 127 -5.38 22.41 -12.76
N ARG A 128 -4.95 21.69 -11.75
CA ARG A 128 -3.95 22.11 -10.77
C ARG A 128 -2.52 21.69 -11.12
N ARG A 129 -2.29 21.15 -12.31
CA ARG A 129 -0.98 20.61 -12.74
C ARG A 129 0.17 21.63 -12.76
N ALA A 130 -0.14 22.91 -12.91
CA ALA A 130 0.82 24.01 -12.92
C ALA A 130 1.07 24.60 -11.52
N GLU A 131 0.30 24.21 -10.50
CA GLU A 131 0.49 24.70 -9.14
C GLU A 131 1.71 24.05 -8.49
N ALA A 132 2.46 24.80 -7.68
CA ALA A 132 3.52 24.26 -6.85
C ALA A 132 2.91 23.36 -5.75
N VAL A 133 3.55 22.22 -5.45
CA VAL A 133 3.03 21.23 -4.49
C VAL A 133 2.82 21.85 -3.10
N ARG A 134 3.64 22.80 -2.67
CA ARG A 134 3.46 23.53 -1.40
C ARG A 134 2.14 24.27 -1.27
N GLN A 135 1.49 24.66 -2.39
CA GLN A 135 0.21 25.37 -2.40
C GLN A 135 -0.99 24.43 -2.24
N LEU A 136 -0.79 23.12 -2.37
CA LEU A 136 -1.83 22.12 -2.23
C LEU A 136 -2.09 21.81 -0.76
N ASN A 137 -3.35 21.49 -0.43
CA ASN A 137 -3.70 20.89 0.85
C ASN A 137 -3.26 19.42 0.93
N GLY A 138 -3.37 18.79 2.10
CA GLY A 138 -2.95 17.41 2.33
C GLY A 138 -3.64 16.40 1.40
N GLY A 139 -4.95 16.51 1.22
CA GLY A 139 -5.73 15.61 0.35
C GLY A 139 -5.31 15.72 -1.13
N HIS A 140 -5.08 16.95 -1.62
CA HIS A 140 -4.59 17.15 -2.98
C HIS A 140 -3.16 16.60 -3.17
N ARG A 141 -2.26 16.80 -2.19
CA ARG A 141 -0.92 16.20 -2.25
C ARG A 141 -0.99 14.69 -2.32
N ARG A 142 -1.83 14.06 -1.49
CA ARG A 142 -2.01 12.60 -1.48
C ARG A 142 -2.53 12.07 -2.82
N ARG A 143 -3.47 12.78 -3.45
CA ARG A 143 -3.94 12.43 -4.80
C ARG A 143 -2.81 12.49 -5.83
N VAL A 144 -1.93 13.49 -5.76
CA VAL A 144 -0.76 13.60 -6.66
C VAL A 144 0.24 12.47 -6.40
N GLU A 145 0.46 12.04 -5.15
CA GLU A 145 1.31 10.89 -4.83
C GLU A 145 0.75 9.60 -5.41
N ILE A 146 -0.56 9.38 -5.32
CA ILE A 146 -1.23 8.23 -5.93
C ILE A 146 -1.10 8.29 -7.46
N ALA A 147 -1.37 9.46 -8.10
CA ALA A 147 -1.16 9.64 -9.54
C ALA A 147 0.28 9.29 -9.95
N ARG A 148 1.26 9.76 -9.18
CA ARG A 148 2.67 9.46 -9.40
C ARG A 148 2.97 7.98 -9.35
N ALA A 149 2.44 7.27 -8.34
CA ALA A 149 2.64 5.83 -8.16
C ALA A 149 2.01 4.99 -9.29
N LEU A 150 1.00 5.52 -10.00
CA LEU A 150 0.28 4.85 -11.09
C LEU A 150 0.85 5.12 -12.49
N LEU A 151 1.79 6.07 -12.66
CA LEU A 151 2.29 6.50 -13.99
C LEU A 151 2.80 5.34 -14.85
N HIS A 152 3.56 4.44 -14.27
CA HIS A 152 4.19 3.31 -14.95
C HIS A 152 3.32 2.05 -15.03
N LYS A 153 2.00 2.16 -14.70
CA LYS A 153 1.02 1.06 -14.71
C LYS A 153 1.47 -0.14 -13.86
N PRO A 154 1.66 0.06 -12.55
CA PRO A 154 2.05 -1.04 -11.68
C PRO A 154 0.95 -2.11 -11.61
N SER A 155 1.33 -3.33 -11.30
CA SER A 155 0.39 -4.43 -11.03
C SER A 155 0.01 -4.52 -9.55
N LEU A 156 0.85 -3.97 -8.68
CA LEU A 156 0.63 -3.87 -7.23
C LEU A 156 0.86 -2.43 -6.77
N LEU A 157 -0.06 -1.91 -5.96
CA LEU A 157 0.05 -0.63 -5.28
C LEU A 157 0.20 -0.85 -3.77
N LEU A 158 1.28 -0.34 -3.19
CA LEU A 158 1.47 -0.29 -1.74
C LEU A 158 1.06 1.08 -1.22
N LEU A 159 0.20 1.11 -0.20
CA LEU A 159 -0.28 2.32 0.45
C LEU A 159 0.03 2.24 1.95
N ASP A 160 0.96 3.06 2.43
CA ASP A 160 1.33 3.12 3.85
C ASP A 160 0.59 4.28 4.52
N GLU A 161 -0.49 3.97 5.23
CA GLU A 161 -1.36 4.93 5.94
C GLU A 161 -1.75 6.16 5.08
N PRO A 162 -2.31 5.95 3.87
CA PRO A 162 -2.45 7.01 2.87
C PRO A 162 -3.43 8.13 3.25
N THR A 163 -4.27 7.91 4.25
CA THR A 163 -5.34 8.83 4.64
C THR A 163 -5.08 9.55 5.96
N VAL A 164 -3.95 9.23 6.62
CA VAL A 164 -3.58 9.87 7.90
C VAL A 164 -3.43 11.38 7.72
N GLY A 165 -4.04 12.13 8.64
CA GLY A 165 -4.01 13.60 8.63
C GLY A 165 -4.93 14.27 7.62
N LEU A 166 -5.80 13.52 6.94
CA LEU A 166 -6.79 14.04 6.02
C LEU A 166 -8.14 14.28 6.70
N ASP A 167 -8.88 15.27 6.21
CA ASP A 167 -10.28 15.45 6.55
C ASP A 167 -11.15 14.30 6.02
N VAL A 168 -12.36 14.16 6.57
CA VAL A 168 -13.27 13.05 6.24
C VAL A 168 -13.60 12.99 4.74
N PRO A 169 -13.96 14.11 4.04
CA PRO A 169 -14.24 14.06 2.61
C PRO A 169 -13.03 13.64 1.77
N SER A 170 -11.83 14.15 2.09
CA SER A 170 -10.60 13.78 1.39
C SER A 170 -10.25 12.30 1.57
N ARG A 171 -10.44 11.78 2.80
CA ARG A 171 -10.24 10.36 3.10
C ARG A 171 -11.17 9.49 2.27
N GLN A 172 -12.48 9.74 2.32
CA GLN A 172 -13.49 8.99 1.58
C GLN A 172 -13.18 8.97 0.07
N ALA A 173 -12.85 10.12 -0.51
CA ALA A 173 -12.51 10.21 -1.92
C ALA A 173 -11.27 9.38 -2.31
N ILE A 174 -10.28 9.24 -1.42
CA ILE A 174 -9.11 8.38 -1.66
C ILE A 174 -9.50 6.90 -1.55
N VAL A 175 -10.27 6.53 -0.52
CA VAL A 175 -10.73 5.15 -0.33
C VAL A 175 -11.54 4.69 -1.55
N GLU A 176 -12.54 5.47 -1.96
CA GLU A 176 -13.36 5.18 -3.14
C GLU A 176 -12.51 5.06 -4.42
N HIS A 177 -11.57 5.99 -4.61
CA HIS A 177 -10.70 5.97 -5.79
C HIS A 177 -9.85 4.70 -5.86
N VAL A 178 -9.25 4.28 -4.74
CA VAL A 178 -8.42 3.06 -4.70
C VAL A 178 -9.27 1.81 -4.98
N HIS A 179 -10.47 1.70 -4.41
CA HIS A 179 -11.37 0.58 -4.70
C HIS A 179 -11.84 0.57 -6.18
N GLN A 180 -12.06 1.75 -6.78
CA GLN A 180 -12.32 1.84 -8.22
C GLN A 180 -11.14 1.33 -9.07
N LEU A 181 -9.89 1.63 -8.69
CA LEU A 181 -8.70 1.10 -9.37
C LEU A 181 -8.66 -0.44 -9.30
N VAL A 182 -8.95 -1.01 -8.14
CA VAL A 182 -9.01 -2.47 -7.96
C VAL A 182 -10.06 -3.09 -8.87
N GLN A 183 -11.27 -2.54 -8.89
CA GLN A 183 -12.39 -3.07 -9.65
C GLN A 183 -12.20 -2.91 -11.17
N GLN A 184 -11.82 -1.72 -11.64
CA GLN A 184 -11.78 -1.37 -13.06
C GLN A 184 -10.47 -1.77 -13.73
N GLN A 185 -9.33 -1.64 -13.05
CA GLN A 185 -8.01 -1.88 -13.64
C GLN A 185 -7.39 -3.20 -13.20
N LYS A 186 -8.05 -3.93 -12.29
CA LYS A 186 -7.55 -5.18 -11.73
C LYS A 186 -6.16 -5.05 -11.10
N ILE A 187 -5.83 -3.85 -10.61
CA ILE A 187 -4.61 -3.65 -9.83
C ILE A 187 -4.78 -4.32 -8.47
N ALA A 188 -3.73 -4.95 -7.98
CA ALA A 188 -3.70 -5.43 -6.60
C ALA A 188 -3.30 -4.29 -5.67
N VAL A 189 -3.84 -4.26 -4.46
CA VAL A 189 -3.51 -3.24 -3.46
C VAL A 189 -3.15 -3.91 -2.14
N LEU A 190 -2.05 -3.48 -1.52
CA LEU A 190 -1.77 -3.71 -0.10
C LEU A 190 -1.81 -2.36 0.62
N TRP A 191 -2.80 -2.20 1.48
CA TRP A 191 -3.08 -0.96 2.20
C TRP A 191 -2.83 -1.14 3.68
N ALA A 192 -1.76 -0.56 4.22
CA ALA A 192 -1.52 -0.56 5.65
C ALA A 192 -2.29 0.58 6.32
N THR A 193 -3.06 0.25 7.35
CA THR A 193 -3.82 1.22 8.14
C THR A 193 -4.03 0.74 9.58
N HIS A 194 -4.42 1.66 10.45
CA HIS A 194 -4.96 1.36 11.78
C HIS A 194 -6.42 1.84 11.91
N THR A 195 -7.04 2.30 10.81
CA THR A 195 -8.40 2.87 10.75
C THR A 195 -9.37 1.86 10.14
N PHE A 196 -10.42 1.51 10.87
CA PHE A 196 -11.40 0.51 10.42
C PHE A 196 -12.40 1.05 9.39
N ASP A 197 -12.63 2.36 9.36
CA ASP A 197 -13.56 3.02 8.42
C ASP A 197 -13.08 2.97 6.95
N GLU A 198 -11.87 2.46 6.72
CA GLU A 198 -11.28 2.33 5.37
C GLU A 198 -11.53 0.95 4.76
N ILE A 199 -12.14 0.03 5.53
CA ILE A 199 -12.37 -1.36 5.14
C ILE A 199 -13.68 -1.47 4.37
N TYR A 200 -13.63 -2.08 3.19
CA TYR A 200 -14.82 -2.48 2.43
C TYR A 200 -15.13 -3.96 2.68
N PRO A 201 -16.40 -4.38 2.52
CA PRO A 201 -16.80 -5.77 2.77
C PRO A 201 -16.03 -6.81 1.97
N ASP A 202 -15.65 -6.48 0.73
CA ASP A 202 -14.93 -7.38 -0.19
C ASP A 202 -13.41 -7.35 0.01
N ASP A 203 -12.89 -6.54 0.95
CA ASP A 203 -11.46 -6.46 1.21
C ASP A 203 -10.98 -7.72 1.93
N ARG A 204 -9.77 -8.15 1.57
CA ARG A 204 -9.04 -9.15 2.34
C ARG A 204 -8.36 -8.50 3.53
N LEU A 205 -8.60 -9.00 4.72
CA LEU A 205 -7.96 -8.53 5.94
C LEU A 205 -6.72 -9.36 6.25
N LEU A 206 -5.65 -8.67 6.65
CA LEU A 206 -4.41 -9.22 7.20
C LEU A 206 -4.17 -8.54 8.55
N ILE A 207 -4.38 -9.23 9.67
CA ILE A 207 -4.21 -8.65 11.00
C ILE A 207 -2.81 -8.98 11.51
N LEU A 208 -1.96 -7.95 11.53
CA LEU A 208 -0.56 -8.04 11.96
C LEU A 208 -0.41 -7.56 13.41
N HIS A 209 0.16 -8.39 14.27
CA HIS A 209 0.50 -8.02 15.64
C HIS A 209 1.82 -8.66 16.08
N LYS A 210 2.71 -7.87 16.69
CA LYS A 210 4.04 -8.31 17.16
C LYS A 210 4.81 -9.12 16.09
N GLY A 211 4.77 -8.64 14.84
CA GLY A 211 5.49 -9.25 13.73
C GLY A 211 4.84 -10.51 13.13
N GLN A 212 3.67 -10.94 13.57
CA GLN A 212 2.99 -12.13 13.07
C GLN A 212 1.61 -11.82 12.52
N ILE A 213 1.19 -12.51 11.45
CA ILE A 213 -0.20 -12.49 10.98
C ILE A 213 -1.05 -13.33 11.96
N LYS A 214 -1.95 -12.68 12.69
CA LYS A 214 -2.82 -13.30 13.69
C LYS A 214 -4.12 -13.84 13.10
N ALA A 215 -4.63 -13.19 12.05
CA ALA A 215 -5.77 -13.65 11.27
C ALA A 215 -5.66 -13.10 9.85
N GLN A 216 -6.21 -13.82 8.88
CA GLN A 216 -6.34 -13.37 7.50
C GLN A 216 -7.58 -13.97 6.86
N GLY A 217 -8.21 -13.22 5.94
CA GLY A 217 -9.44 -13.64 5.25
C GLY A 217 -10.34 -12.45 4.93
N THR A 218 -11.56 -12.72 4.49
CA THR A 218 -12.61 -11.71 4.38
C THR A 218 -13.05 -11.23 5.78
N LEU A 219 -13.79 -10.13 5.84
CA LEU A 219 -14.33 -9.63 7.12
C LEU A 219 -15.10 -10.73 7.86
N ASP A 220 -16.01 -11.42 7.18
CA ASP A 220 -16.82 -12.49 7.76
C ASP A 220 -15.98 -13.68 8.26
N GLU A 221 -14.97 -14.09 7.51
CA GLU A 221 -14.05 -15.14 7.93
C GLU A 221 -13.29 -14.77 9.21
N VAL A 222 -12.80 -13.52 9.31
CA VAL A 222 -12.11 -13.03 10.51
C VAL A 222 -13.05 -12.95 11.71
N LEU A 223 -14.30 -12.50 11.53
CA LEU A 223 -15.29 -12.47 12.59
C LEU A 223 -15.65 -13.88 13.08
N MET A 224 -15.80 -14.84 12.17
CA MET A 224 -16.02 -16.25 12.52
C MET A 224 -14.84 -16.87 13.27
N GLN A 225 -13.59 -16.64 12.80
CA GLN A 225 -12.37 -17.14 13.44
C GLN A 225 -12.22 -16.64 14.88
N THR A 226 -12.66 -15.42 15.14
CA THR A 226 -12.53 -14.78 16.46
C THR A 226 -13.78 -14.91 17.34
N ALA A 227 -14.87 -15.43 16.79
CA ALA A 227 -16.20 -15.50 17.44
C ALA A 227 -16.65 -14.12 17.97
N THR A 228 -16.46 -13.05 17.20
CA THR A 228 -16.75 -11.66 17.61
C THR A 228 -17.76 -10.99 16.69
N PRO A 229 -18.56 -10.03 17.19
CA PRO A 229 -19.61 -9.37 16.42
C PRO A 229 -19.11 -8.23 15.51
N SER A 230 -17.84 -7.82 15.63
CA SER A 230 -17.30 -6.68 14.88
C SER A 230 -15.80 -6.76 14.71
N ILE A 231 -15.28 -6.08 13.69
CA ILE A 231 -13.83 -6.00 13.45
C ILE A 231 -13.07 -5.34 14.60
N HIS A 232 -13.67 -4.37 15.30
CA HIS A 232 -13.09 -3.76 16.49
C HIS A 232 -12.90 -4.78 17.61
N ALA A 233 -13.90 -5.62 17.86
CA ALA A 233 -13.81 -6.69 18.85
C ALA A 233 -12.82 -7.77 18.43
N ALA A 234 -12.82 -8.19 17.15
CA ALA A 234 -11.86 -9.13 16.60
C ALA A 234 -10.42 -8.64 16.77
N PHE A 235 -10.17 -7.39 16.39
CA PHE A 235 -8.86 -6.76 16.53
C PHE A 235 -8.40 -6.69 17.99
N ALA A 236 -9.29 -6.31 18.91
CA ALA A 236 -8.99 -6.29 20.35
C ALA A 236 -8.59 -7.67 20.87
N VAL A 237 -9.35 -8.73 20.54
CA VAL A 237 -9.03 -10.11 20.93
C VAL A 237 -7.67 -10.54 20.38
N LEU A 238 -7.40 -10.28 19.07
CA LEU A 238 -6.18 -10.72 18.39
C LEU A 238 -4.93 -9.95 18.83
N THR A 239 -5.10 -8.71 19.35
CA THR A 239 -4.00 -7.86 19.79
C THR A 239 -3.80 -7.84 21.32
N GLN A 240 -4.80 -8.24 22.11
CA GLN A 240 -4.70 -8.33 23.57
C GLN A 240 -4.16 -9.67 24.09
N GLN A 241 -4.16 -10.75 23.30
CA GLN A 241 -3.66 -12.08 23.69
C GLN A 241 -2.14 -12.15 23.93
N GLY A 242 -1.47 -11.04 24.15
CA GLY A 242 -0.04 -10.97 24.48
C GLY A 242 0.30 -10.23 25.79
N GLY A 243 -0.68 -9.95 26.65
CA GLY A 243 -0.53 -9.17 27.87
C GLY A 243 -0.91 -9.95 29.16
N ARG A 244 -0.55 -11.23 29.23
CA ARG A 244 -0.52 -11.99 30.50
C ARG A 244 0.83 -12.73 30.55
N GLU A 245 1.85 -12.05 30.99
CA GLU A 245 3.01 -12.55 31.75
C GLU A 245 3.58 -11.37 32.53
#